data_d9fa9c05074af2b6d823e5570f8c57e1
#
_entry.id   d9fa9c05074af2b6d823e5570f8c57e1
#
_cell.length_a   1.000
_cell.length_b   1.000
_cell.length_c   1.000
_cell.angle_alpha   90.00
_cell.angle_beta   90.00
_cell.angle_gamma   90.00
#
_symmetry.space_group_name_H-M   'P 1'
#
loop_
_entity.id
_entity.type
_entity.pdbx_description
1 polymer ?
#
loop_
_entity_poly.entity_id
_entity_poly.type
_entity_poly.pdbx_seq_one_letter_code
_entity_poly.pdbx_strand_id
1 'polypeptide(L)'
;MAIRPASKEFLQGLRDLCDEKGILLMFDEVQVGSGRTGKLFAHQNYGVEPDTCSMAKALGSGVPIGAVCARGDAAKTLTPGTHGSTFAGGPLACGLAEATLDTMINGGVMENAVKVGEYFRAELRKLQEKHAIITEVRGMGMINGAELANNEIGPQIVNKCFEKKVLINCTAGNVLRFIPPLIATEAEIDVVVKALDEAMTELGV
;
A
#
# COMPACT_ATOMS: atom_id res chain seq x y z
N MET A 1 -7.87 -5.44 -6.22
CA MET A 1 -7.97 -4.45 -5.11
C MET A 1 -7.80 -3.07 -5.73
N ALA A 2 -8.81 -2.21 -5.59
CA ALA A 2 -8.97 -1.00 -6.40
C ALA A 2 -8.26 0.25 -5.86
N ILE A 3 -7.39 0.15 -4.86
CA ILE A 3 -6.75 1.29 -4.17
C ILE A 3 -7.79 2.38 -3.85
N ARG A 4 -8.58 2.17 -2.80
CA ARG A 4 -9.55 3.16 -2.28
C ARG A 4 -9.24 3.40 -0.81
N PRO A 5 -8.56 4.51 -0.47
CA PRO A 5 -8.45 4.92 0.92
C PRO A 5 -9.86 5.09 1.51
N ALA A 6 -10.07 4.54 2.70
CA ALA A 6 -11.31 4.76 3.43
C ALA A 6 -11.38 6.21 3.92
N SER A 7 -12.58 6.72 4.21
CA SER A 7 -12.68 7.99 4.92
C SER A 7 -12.44 7.80 6.44
N LYS A 8 -12.04 8.87 7.12
CA LYS A 8 -11.87 8.83 8.58
C LYS A 8 -13.20 8.53 9.28
N GLU A 9 -14.28 9.11 8.80
CA GLU A 9 -15.63 8.94 9.35
C GLU A 9 -16.07 7.48 9.25
N PHE A 10 -15.79 6.80 8.14
CA PHE A 10 -16.10 5.39 7.98
C PHE A 10 -15.34 4.52 8.98
N LEU A 11 -14.03 4.73 9.13
CA LEU A 11 -13.21 3.95 10.07
C LEU A 11 -13.60 4.24 11.53
N GLN A 12 -13.90 5.50 11.86
CA GLN A 12 -14.38 5.86 13.20
C GLN A 12 -15.75 5.22 13.47
N GLY A 13 -16.66 5.27 12.50
CA GLY A 13 -17.97 4.60 12.64
C GLY A 13 -17.85 3.09 12.84
N LEU A 14 -16.88 2.43 12.21
CA LEU A 14 -16.58 1.03 12.47
C LEU A 14 -16.08 0.80 13.91
N ARG A 15 -15.19 1.67 14.42
CA ARG A 15 -14.71 1.58 15.80
C ARG A 15 -15.84 1.75 16.79
N ASP A 16 -16.66 2.77 16.60
CA ASP A 16 -17.80 3.06 17.48
C ASP A 16 -18.80 1.90 17.48
N LEU A 17 -19.08 1.33 16.32
CA LEU A 17 -19.98 0.16 16.19
C LEU A 17 -19.39 -1.08 16.89
N CYS A 18 -18.08 -1.33 16.71
CA CYS A 18 -17.43 -2.47 17.37
C CYS A 18 -17.47 -2.32 18.90
N ASP A 19 -17.24 -1.12 19.41
CA ASP A 19 -17.32 -0.82 20.84
C ASP A 19 -18.76 -1.00 21.37
N GLU A 20 -19.77 -0.49 20.66
CA GLU A 20 -21.19 -0.65 21.03
C GLU A 20 -21.62 -2.13 21.08
N LYS A 21 -21.14 -2.92 20.12
CA LYS A 21 -21.53 -4.34 20.01
C LYS A 21 -20.64 -5.30 20.80
N GLY A 22 -19.56 -4.83 21.39
CA GLY A 22 -18.59 -5.68 22.08
C GLY A 22 -17.87 -6.67 21.15
N ILE A 23 -17.59 -6.27 19.90
CA ILE A 23 -16.88 -7.08 18.91
C ILE A 23 -15.52 -6.45 18.58
N LEU A 24 -14.56 -7.30 18.14
CA LEU A 24 -13.22 -6.84 17.83
C LEU A 24 -13.16 -6.16 16.45
N LEU A 25 -12.50 -5.00 16.38
CA LEU A 25 -12.10 -4.37 15.12
C LEU A 25 -10.73 -4.90 14.70
N MET A 26 -10.67 -5.51 13.52
CA MET A 26 -9.44 -6.09 12.99
C MET A 26 -9.08 -5.43 11.66
N PHE A 27 -7.83 -4.94 11.52
CA PHE A 27 -7.31 -4.40 10.27
C PHE A 27 -6.29 -5.33 9.63
N ASP A 28 -6.48 -5.59 8.33
CA ASP A 28 -5.46 -6.25 7.51
C ASP A 28 -4.50 -5.19 6.95
N GLU A 29 -3.34 -5.08 7.59
CA GLU A 29 -2.27 -4.16 7.18
C GLU A 29 -1.16 -4.85 6.37
N VAL A 30 -1.40 -6.06 5.89
CA VAL A 30 -0.44 -6.87 5.14
C VAL A 30 0.11 -6.14 3.90
N GLN A 31 -0.66 -5.25 3.26
CA GLN A 31 -0.21 -4.48 2.11
C GLN A 31 0.03 -3.00 2.42
N VAL A 32 -0.72 -2.42 3.33
CA VAL A 32 -0.74 -0.97 3.58
C VAL A 32 0.10 -0.55 4.79
N GLY A 33 0.43 -1.48 5.66
CA GLY A 33 1.37 -1.27 6.76
C GLY A 33 2.83 -1.23 6.31
N SER A 34 3.73 -1.33 7.26
CA SER A 34 5.18 -1.31 7.06
C SER A 34 5.64 -0.09 6.23
N GLY A 35 5.22 1.10 6.63
CA GLY A 35 5.66 2.36 6.02
C GLY A 35 4.96 2.75 4.72
N ARG A 36 4.18 1.86 4.09
CA ARG A 36 3.62 2.06 2.75
C ARG A 36 2.78 3.32 2.60
N THR A 37 2.04 3.71 3.64
CA THR A 37 1.19 4.91 3.67
C THR A 37 1.85 6.12 4.34
N GLY A 38 3.15 6.04 4.64
CA GLY A 38 3.91 7.08 5.34
C GLY A 38 3.88 6.98 6.87
N LYS A 39 3.22 5.96 7.41
CA LYS A 39 3.24 5.60 8.83
C LYS A 39 3.52 4.10 8.95
N LEU A 40 4.00 3.64 10.10
CA LEU A 40 4.27 2.23 10.34
C LEU A 40 3.02 1.37 10.10
N PHE A 41 1.87 1.84 10.58
CA PHE A 41 0.55 1.28 10.31
C PHE A 41 -0.32 2.30 9.59
N ALA A 42 -1.09 1.86 8.59
CA ALA A 42 -1.96 2.74 7.82
C ALA A 42 -3.06 3.40 8.69
N HIS A 43 -3.60 2.69 9.68
CA HIS A 43 -4.62 3.22 10.59
C HIS A 43 -4.15 4.45 11.38
N GLN A 44 -2.84 4.60 11.59
CA GLN A 44 -2.28 5.78 12.26
C GLN A 44 -2.55 7.10 11.51
N ASN A 45 -2.74 7.05 10.19
CA ASN A 45 -3.11 8.23 9.39
C ASN A 45 -4.52 8.74 9.73
N TYR A 46 -5.36 7.89 10.30
CA TYR A 46 -6.76 8.19 10.63
C TYR A 46 -6.97 8.45 12.13
N GLY A 47 -6.03 8.04 12.97
CA GLY A 47 -6.16 8.09 14.43
C GLY A 47 -7.19 7.10 14.97
N VAL A 48 -7.48 6.02 14.25
CA VAL A 48 -8.42 4.97 14.66
C VAL A 48 -7.63 3.70 14.95
N GLU A 49 -7.69 3.23 16.19
CA GLU A 49 -6.94 2.05 16.63
C GLU A 49 -7.79 0.77 16.56
N PRO A 50 -7.32 -0.28 15.84
CA PRO A 50 -7.95 -1.60 15.88
C PRO A 50 -7.62 -2.36 17.17
N ASP A 51 -8.35 -3.42 17.46
CA ASP A 51 -8.01 -4.37 18.52
C ASP A 51 -6.90 -5.33 18.07
N THR A 52 -6.86 -5.64 16.77
CA THR A 52 -5.78 -6.41 16.15
C THR A 52 -5.45 -5.88 14.76
N CYS A 53 -4.19 -6.05 14.34
CA CYS A 53 -3.80 -5.86 12.96
C CYS A 53 -2.80 -6.92 12.50
N SER A 54 -2.86 -7.28 11.20
CA SER A 54 -1.94 -8.21 10.58
C SER A 54 -0.87 -7.46 9.77
N MET A 55 0.37 -7.98 9.76
CA MET A 55 1.49 -7.49 8.96
C MET A 55 2.14 -8.64 8.20
N ALA A 56 2.68 -8.37 7.02
CA ALA A 56 3.53 -9.30 6.26
C ALA A 56 4.29 -8.52 5.16
N LYS A 57 4.57 -9.17 4.02
CA LYS A 57 5.19 -8.57 2.81
C LYS A 57 6.42 -7.73 3.12
N ALA A 58 6.27 -6.40 3.12
CA ALA A 58 7.38 -5.47 3.36
C ALA A 58 8.04 -5.66 4.74
N LEU A 59 7.35 -6.26 5.72
CA LEU A 59 7.92 -6.59 7.03
C LEU A 59 9.21 -7.42 6.92
N GLY A 60 9.24 -8.39 6.01
CA GLY A 60 10.38 -9.28 5.84
C GLY A 60 11.36 -8.87 4.73
N SER A 61 11.10 -7.77 4.01
CA SER A 61 11.94 -7.31 2.88
C SER A 61 12.37 -8.41 1.89
N GLY A 62 11.45 -9.34 1.58
CA GLY A 62 11.67 -10.45 0.66
C GLY A 62 11.77 -11.83 1.32
N VAL A 63 11.90 -11.89 2.64
CA VAL A 63 11.85 -13.17 3.40
C VAL A 63 10.43 -13.39 3.91
N PRO A 64 9.88 -14.61 3.81
CA PRO A 64 8.55 -14.92 4.30
C PRO A 64 8.43 -14.74 5.81
N ILE A 65 7.62 -13.79 6.23
CA ILE A 65 7.25 -13.55 7.63
C ILE A 65 5.88 -12.88 7.69
N GLY A 66 5.13 -13.19 8.71
CA GLY A 66 3.90 -12.46 9.08
C GLY A 66 3.87 -12.23 10.58
N ALA A 67 3.18 -11.18 10.99
CA ALA A 67 2.98 -10.85 12.39
C ALA A 67 1.51 -10.43 12.62
N VAL A 68 1.03 -10.68 13.83
CA VAL A 68 -0.23 -10.15 14.33
C VAL A 68 0.07 -9.30 15.56
N CYS A 69 -0.40 -8.07 15.54
CA CYS A 69 -0.37 -7.18 16.69
C CYS A 69 -1.76 -7.15 17.33
N ALA A 70 -1.83 -7.24 18.64
CA ALA A 70 -3.10 -7.20 19.38
C ALA A 70 -2.96 -6.33 20.63
N ARG A 71 -4.07 -5.73 21.07
CA ARG A 71 -4.13 -4.95 22.31
C ARG A 71 -5.29 -5.39 23.21
N GLY A 72 -5.26 -4.91 24.44
CA GLY A 72 -6.34 -5.15 25.41
C GLY A 72 -6.61 -6.64 25.63
N ASP A 73 -7.89 -7.01 25.64
CA ASP A 73 -8.30 -8.39 25.87
C ASP A 73 -7.98 -9.31 24.68
N ALA A 74 -7.95 -8.78 23.46
CA ALA A 74 -7.53 -9.55 22.29
C ALA A 74 -6.09 -10.08 22.44
N ALA A 75 -5.17 -9.31 23.04
CA ALA A 75 -3.80 -9.73 23.27
C ALA A 75 -3.67 -10.90 24.27
N LYS A 76 -4.67 -11.11 25.13
CA LYS A 76 -4.68 -12.19 26.14
C LYS A 76 -5.13 -13.54 25.57
N THR A 77 -5.65 -13.58 24.37
CA THR A 77 -6.20 -14.82 23.75
C THR A 77 -5.12 -15.70 23.13
N LEU A 78 -4.03 -15.10 22.65
CA LEU A 78 -2.91 -15.83 22.03
C LEU A 78 -1.90 -16.23 23.09
N THR A 79 -2.19 -17.30 23.83
CA THR A 79 -1.34 -17.82 24.90
C THR A 79 -0.51 -19.00 24.41
N PRO A 80 0.58 -19.39 25.12
CA PRO A 80 1.34 -20.58 24.79
C PRO A 80 0.45 -21.82 24.65
N GLY A 81 0.62 -22.54 23.53
CA GLY A 81 -0.17 -23.75 23.22
C GLY A 81 -1.48 -23.52 22.47
N THR A 82 -1.95 -22.26 22.30
CA THR A 82 -3.18 -21.98 21.56
C THR A 82 -2.94 -21.77 20.06
N HIS A 83 -1.71 -21.58 19.64
CA HIS A 83 -1.28 -21.41 18.24
C HIS A 83 0.13 -21.97 18.05
N GLY A 84 0.49 -22.23 16.80
CA GLY A 84 1.82 -22.67 16.46
C GLY A 84 2.04 -22.77 14.95
N SER A 85 3.28 -22.68 14.55
CA SER A 85 3.74 -22.93 13.18
C SER A 85 5.20 -23.35 13.22
N THR A 86 5.57 -24.37 12.45
CA THR A 86 6.94 -24.92 12.44
C THR A 86 8.00 -23.86 12.08
N PHE A 87 7.69 -22.96 11.16
CA PHE A 87 8.63 -21.97 10.65
C PHE A 87 8.37 -20.54 11.13
N ALA A 88 7.30 -20.30 11.93
CA ALA A 88 7.01 -18.96 12.44
C ALA A 88 8.05 -18.55 13.50
N GLY A 89 8.43 -17.27 13.48
CA GLY A 89 9.37 -16.70 14.45
C GLY A 89 10.80 -17.23 14.31
N GLY A 90 11.18 -17.76 13.15
CA GLY A 90 12.55 -18.22 12.90
C GLY A 90 13.57 -17.09 13.03
N PRO A 91 14.78 -17.35 13.62
CA PRO A 91 15.73 -16.27 13.95
C PRO A 91 16.17 -15.44 12.75
N LEU A 92 16.37 -16.06 11.58
CA LEU A 92 16.72 -15.34 10.35
C LEU A 92 15.64 -14.37 9.92
N ALA A 93 14.39 -14.82 9.85
CA ALA A 93 13.26 -13.99 9.41
C ALA A 93 12.99 -12.86 10.42
N CYS A 94 13.06 -13.13 11.72
CA CYS A 94 12.90 -12.14 12.76
C CYS A 94 14.02 -11.09 12.74
N GLY A 95 15.29 -11.50 12.59
CA GLY A 95 16.40 -10.55 12.50
C GLY A 95 16.32 -9.63 11.27
N LEU A 96 15.87 -10.16 10.13
CA LEU A 96 15.60 -9.34 8.94
C LEU A 96 14.41 -8.41 9.14
N ALA A 97 13.34 -8.86 9.79
CA ALA A 97 12.19 -8.01 10.10
C ALA A 97 12.56 -6.87 11.08
N GLU A 98 13.39 -7.15 12.08
CA GLU A 98 13.93 -6.16 13.03
C GLU A 98 14.73 -5.08 12.28
N ALA A 99 15.70 -5.48 11.44
CA ALA A 99 16.49 -4.55 10.63
C ALA A 99 15.63 -3.73 9.67
N THR A 100 14.58 -4.35 9.10
CA THR A 100 13.62 -3.67 8.23
C THR A 100 12.82 -2.62 9.00
N LEU A 101 12.31 -2.97 10.17
CA LEU A 101 11.56 -2.04 11.03
C LEU A 101 12.44 -0.89 11.51
N ASP A 102 13.68 -1.18 11.93
CA ASP A 102 14.62 -0.13 12.32
C ASP A 102 14.90 0.86 11.17
N THR A 103 15.15 0.34 9.97
CA THR A 103 15.33 1.15 8.76
C THR A 103 14.08 1.99 8.45
N MET A 104 12.88 1.44 8.59
CA MET A 104 11.64 2.17 8.35
C MET A 104 11.41 3.28 9.38
N ILE A 105 11.70 3.02 10.65
CA ILE A 105 11.43 3.95 11.76
C ILE A 105 12.51 5.06 11.82
N ASN A 106 13.78 4.69 11.62
CA ASN A 106 14.91 5.58 11.87
C ASN A 106 15.63 6.04 10.58
N GLY A 107 15.34 5.41 9.42
CA GLY A 107 16.03 5.65 8.15
C GLY A 107 15.36 6.68 7.22
N GLY A 108 14.33 7.41 7.65
CA GLY A 108 13.64 8.40 6.81
C GLY A 108 12.77 7.81 5.69
N VAL A 109 12.55 6.49 5.71
CA VAL A 109 11.82 5.78 4.64
C VAL A 109 10.33 6.16 4.62
N MET A 110 9.73 6.37 5.78
CA MET A 110 8.31 6.77 5.87
C MET A 110 8.10 8.21 5.39
N GLU A 111 9.01 9.10 5.70
CA GLU A 111 9.01 10.48 5.21
C GLU A 111 9.17 10.52 3.70
N ASN A 112 10.09 9.71 3.14
CA ASN A 112 10.24 9.55 1.70
C ASN A 112 8.96 9.03 1.05
N ALA A 113 8.29 8.04 1.66
CA ALA A 113 7.03 7.51 1.15
C ALA A 113 5.91 8.57 1.07
N VAL A 114 5.86 9.50 2.02
CA VAL A 114 4.93 10.64 1.97
C VAL A 114 5.33 11.59 0.84
N LYS A 115 6.57 12.07 0.84
CA LYS A 115 7.07 13.09 -0.10
C LYS A 115 6.96 12.60 -1.56
N VAL A 116 7.57 11.46 -1.86
CA VAL A 116 7.62 10.92 -3.24
C VAL A 116 6.25 10.39 -3.67
N GLY A 117 5.44 9.88 -2.74
CA GLY A 117 4.06 9.48 -3.02
C GLY A 117 3.17 10.67 -3.42
N GLU A 118 3.33 11.83 -2.78
CA GLU A 118 2.63 13.07 -3.15
C GLU A 118 3.08 13.59 -4.51
N TYR A 119 4.40 13.64 -4.74
CA TYR A 119 4.97 13.95 -6.03
C TYR A 119 4.37 13.07 -7.14
N PHE A 120 4.36 11.75 -6.93
CA PHE A 120 3.80 10.82 -7.92
C PHE A 120 2.33 11.09 -8.22
N ARG A 121 1.50 11.32 -7.21
CA ARG A 121 0.09 11.68 -7.44
C ARG A 121 -0.06 13.00 -8.20
N ALA A 122 0.80 13.97 -7.93
CA ALA A 122 0.79 15.24 -8.67
C ALA A 122 1.12 15.02 -10.16
N GLU A 123 2.14 14.22 -10.46
CA GLU A 123 2.49 13.87 -11.85
C GLU A 123 1.38 13.05 -12.54
N LEU A 124 0.76 12.09 -11.83
CA LEU A 124 -0.39 11.35 -12.37
C LEU A 124 -1.61 12.26 -12.67
N ARG A 125 -1.82 13.32 -11.88
CA ARG A 125 -2.87 14.32 -12.17
C ARG A 125 -2.56 15.15 -13.42
N LYS A 126 -1.30 15.48 -13.67
CA LYS A 126 -0.91 16.11 -14.95
C LYS A 126 -1.17 15.18 -16.14
N LEU A 127 -0.91 13.89 -16.00
CA LEU A 127 -1.31 12.92 -17.03
C LEU A 127 -2.83 12.83 -17.20
N GLN A 128 -3.60 12.93 -16.12
CA GLN A 128 -5.07 13.00 -16.17
C GLN A 128 -5.58 14.23 -16.95
N GLU A 129 -4.93 15.38 -16.81
CA GLU A 129 -5.26 16.59 -17.58
C GLU A 129 -4.96 16.40 -19.07
N LYS A 130 -3.95 15.63 -19.42
CA LYS A 130 -3.53 15.35 -20.79
C LYS A 130 -4.30 14.21 -21.45
N HIS A 131 -4.61 13.16 -20.69
CA HIS A 131 -5.21 11.91 -21.16
C HIS A 131 -6.56 11.70 -20.47
N ALA A 132 -7.65 12.02 -21.19
CA ALA A 132 -9.02 11.92 -20.65
C ALA A 132 -9.44 10.49 -20.23
N ILE A 133 -8.64 9.48 -20.61
CA ILE A 133 -8.86 8.09 -20.20
C ILE A 133 -8.66 7.91 -18.69
N ILE A 134 -7.87 8.76 -18.01
CA ILE A 134 -7.68 8.72 -16.55
C ILE A 134 -8.82 9.53 -15.92
N THR A 135 -9.69 8.86 -15.20
CA THR A 135 -10.87 9.48 -14.57
C THR A 135 -10.63 9.92 -13.13
N GLU A 136 -9.79 9.21 -12.40
CA GLU A 136 -9.48 9.51 -10.99
C GLU A 136 -8.04 9.11 -10.64
N VAL A 137 -7.33 9.96 -9.90
CA VAL A 137 -6.05 9.66 -9.27
C VAL A 137 -6.22 9.68 -7.76
N ARG A 138 -5.87 8.57 -7.10
CA ARG A 138 -6.00 8.42 -5.65
C ARG A 138 -4.87 7.59 -5.04
N GLY A 139 -4.73 7.65 -3.72
CA GLY A 139 -3.71 6.89 -3.00
C GLY A 139 -3.27 7.56 -1.71
N MET A 140 -2.31 6.93 -1.02
CA MET A 140 -1.70 7.44 0.19
C MET A 140 -0.26 6.92 0.28
N GLY A 141 0.71 7.82 0.57
CA GLY A 141 2.13 7.45 0.51
C GLY A 141 2.50 6.83 -0.84
N MET A 142 3.16 5.70 -0.81
CA MET A 142 3.65 4.97 -2.00
C MET A 142 2.71 3.83 -2.44
N ILE A 143 1.40 3.99 -2.23
CA ILE A 143 0.36 3.13 -2.82
C ILE A 143 -0.63 4.01 -3.56
N ASN A 144 -0.55 4.03 -4.89
CA ASN A 144 -1.28 4.95 -5.75
C ASN A 144 -2.04 4.20 -6.84
N GLY A 145 -3.14 4.77 -7.28
CA GLY A 145 -3.97 4.26 -8.36
C GLY A 145 -4.43 5.35 -9.30
N ALA A 146 -4.45 5.03 -10.60
CA ALA A 146 -5.10 5.81 -11.63
C ALA A 146 -6.25 4.98 -12.22
N GLU A 147 -7.49 5.42 -12.03
CA GLU A 147 -8.67 4.76 -12.58
C GLU A 147 -8.88 5.18 -14.02
N LEU A 148 -9.16 4.22 -14.88
CA LEU A 148 -9.41 4.41 -16.31
C LEU A 148 -10.91 4.37 -16.61
N ALA A 149 -11.34 5.07 -17.65
CA ALA A 149 -12.74 5.15 -18.06
C ALA A 149 -13.32 3.78 -18.51
N ASN A 150 -12.48 2.84 -18.92
CA ASN A 150 -12.93 1.49 -19.34
C ASN A 150 -11.94 0.41 -18.94
N ASN A 151 -12.39 -0.85 -18.99
CA ASN A 151 -11.61 -2.01 -18.57
C ASN A 151 -10.66 -2.56 -19.67
N GLU A 152 -10.81 -2.14 -20.91
CA GLU A 152 -10.13 -2.78 -22.05
C GLU A 152 -8.73 -2.22 -22.27
N ILE A 153 -8.54 -0.94 -21.96
CA ILE A 153 -7.29 -0.21 -22.24
C ILE A 153 -6.18 -0.51 -21.21
N GLY A 154 -6.56 -0.85 -19.97
CA GLY A 154 -5.61 -1.07 -18.89
C GLY A 154 -4.52 -2.12 -19.22
N PRO A 155 -4.87 -3.33 -19.67
CA PRO A 155 -3.88 -4.34 -20.09
C PRO A 155 -2.98 -3.87 -21.24
N GLN A 156 -3.49 -3.04 -22.15
CA GLN A 156 -2.71 -2.51 -23.28
C GLN A 156 -1.66 -1.50 -22.78
N ILE A 157 -2.05 -0.60 -21.87
CA ILE A 157 -1.12 0.34 -21.22
C ILE A 157 -0.03 -0.43 -20.46
N VAL A 158 -0.40 -1.47 -19.69
CA VAL A 158 0.56 -2.33 -18.98
C VAL A 158 1.57 -2.94 -19.95
N ASN A 159 1.13 -3.51 -21.07
CA ASN A 159 2.00 -4.11 -22.07
C ASN A 159 2.94 -3.06 -22.69
N LYS A 160 2.44 -1.87 -23.03
CA LYS A 160 3.26 -0.77 -23.56
C LYS A 160 4.31 -0.29 -22.56
N CYS A 161 3.95 -0.17 -21.30
CA CYS A 161 4.93 0.15 -20.25
C CYS A 161 5.99 -0.95 -20.10
N PHE A 162 5.59 -2.23 -20.21
CA PHE A 162 6.54 -3.36 -20.18
C PHE A 162 7.54 -3.31 -21.34
N GLU A 163 7.10 -2.98 -22.57
CA GLU A 163 7.99 -2.75 -23.71
C GLU A 163 9.02 -1.65 -23.43
N LYS A 164 8.64 -0.64 -22.63
CA LYS A 164 9.49 0.46 -22.18
C LYS A 164 10.31 0.16 -20.91
N LYS A 165 10.34 -1.12 -20.48
CA LYS A 165 11.05 -1.61 -19.28
C LYS A 165 10.50 -1.08 -17.95
N VAL A 166 9.24 -0.68 -17.92
CA VAL A 166 8.53 -0.24 -16.72
C VAL A 166 7.46 -1.27 -16.36
N LEU A 167 7.58 -1.84 -15.15
CA LEU A 167 6.62 -2.81 -14.62
C LEU A 167 5.53 -2.08 -13.83
N ILE A 168 4.33 -2.11 -14.36
CA ILE A 168 3.11 -1.68 -13.66
C ILE A 168 2.07 -2.81 -13.72
N ASN A 169 0.96 -2.62 -13.05
CA ASN A 169 -0.11 -3.61 -13.11
C ASN A 169 -1.48 -2.91 -13.16
N CYS A 170 -2.46 -3.57 -13.78
CA CYS A 170 -3.84 -3.14 -13.81
C CYS A 170 -4.67 -4.09 -12.95
N THR A 171 -5.51 -3.55 -12.05
CA THR A 171 -6.34 -4.30 -11.12
C THR A 171 -7.79 -3.84 -11.19
N ALA A 172 -8.71 -4.67 -10.67
CA ALA A 172 -10.15 -4.38 -10.71
C ALA A 172 -10.69 -4.01 -12.10
N GLY A 173 -10.02 -4.48 -13.16
CA GLY A 173 -10.38 -4.23 -14.55
C GLY A 173 -9.83 -2.93 -15.13
N ASN A 174 -9.88 -1.83 -14.39
CA ASN A 174 -9.58 -0.50 -14.89
C ASN A 174 -8.70 0.38 -13.99
N VAL A 175 -8.02 -0.16 -13.00
CA VAL A 175 -7.16 0.64 -12.12
C VAL A 175 -5.69 0.30 -12.34
N LEU A 176 -4.94 1.23 -12.90
CA LEU A 176 -3.49 1.16 -12.90
C LEU A 176 -3.01 1.33 -11.46
N ARG A 177 -2.27 0.33 -10.96
CA ARG A 177 -1.81 0.29 -9.57
C ARG A 177 -0.31 0.46 -9.49
N PHE A 178 0.12 1.37 -8.63
CA PHE A 178 1.52 1.71 -8.43
C PHE A 178 1.91 1.47 -6.97
N ILE A 179 2.86 0.58 -6.75
CA ILE A 179 3.41 0.22 -5.44
C ILE A 179 4.95 0.12 -5.54
N PRO A 180 5.65 1.22 -5.88
CA PRO A 180 7.09 1.21 -6.03
C PRO A 180 7.79 0.92 -4.70
N PRO A 181 9.11 0.62 -4.70
CA PRO A 181 9.90 0.57 -3.48
C PRO A 181 9.76 1.85 -2.66
N LEU A 182 9.75 1.74 -1.33
CA LEU A 182 9.60 2.91 -0.45
C LEU A 182 10.78 3.88 -0.51
N ILE A 183 11.92 3.41 -1.03
CA ILE A 183 13.14 4.20 -1.22
C ILE A 183 13.24 4.81 -2.63
N ALA A 184 12.23 4.62 -3.48
CA ALA A 184 12.21 5.23 -4.82
C ALA A 184 12.28 6.76 -4.71
N THR A 185 12.95 7.37 -5.68
CA THR A 185 13.17 8.81 -5.81
C THR A 185 12.21 9.43 -6.82
N GLU A 186 12.13 10.76 -6.84
CA GLU A 186 11.36 11.49 -7.85
C GLU A 186 11.83 11.15 -9.28
N ALA A 187 13.15 11.00 -9.50
CA ALA A 187 13.71 10.66 -10.81
C ALA A 187 13.23 9.28 -11.32
N GLU A 188 13.05 8.30 -10.43
CA GLU A 188 12.51 6.99 -10.81
C GLU A 188 11.00 7.08 -11.09
N ILE A 189 10.28 7.96 -10.40
CA ILE A 189 8.89 8.25 -10.69
C ILE A 189 8.75 8.92 -12.07
N ASP A 190 9.64 9.84 -12.43
CA ASP A 190 9.63 10.48 -13.76
C ASP A 190 9.77 9.46 -14.90
N VAL A 191 10.58 8.41 -14.71
CA VAL A 191 10.70 7.32 -15.70
C VAL A 191 9.35 6.62 -15.88
N VAL A 192 8.63 6.35 -14.78
CA VAL A 192 7.31 5.70 -14.83
C VAL A 192 6.28 6.61 -15.50
N VAL A 193 6.24 7.89 -15.13
CA VAL A 193 5.30 8.89 -15.68
C VAL A 193 5.52 9.06 -17.18
N LYS A 194 6.78 9.17 -17.61
CA LYS A 194 7.15 9.26 -19.03
C LYS A 194 6.69 8.02 -19.81
N ALA A 195 6.93 6.83 -19.28
CA ALA A 195 6.50 5.58 -19.93
C ALA A 195 4.98 5.48 -20.06
N LEU A 196 4.23 5.95 -19.05
CA LEU A 196 2.77 6.04 -19.09
C LEU A 196 2.29 7.02 -20.15
N ASP A 197 2.86 8.21 -20.20
CA ASP A 197 2.53 9.25 -21.18
C ASP A 197 2.74 8.77 -22.62
N GLU A 198 3.90 8.18 -22.90
CA GLU A 198 4.21 7.61 -24.19
C GLU A 198 3.26 6.44 -24.54
N ALA A 199 2.97 5.54 -23.59
CA ALA A 199 2.08 4.40 -23.80
C ALA A 199 0.66 4.86 -24.16
N MET A 200 0.11 5.82 -23.44
CA MET A 200 -1.22 6.37 -23.70
C MET A 200 -1.27 7.12 -25.03
N THR A 201 -0.22 7.90 -25.35
CA THR A 201 -0.10 8.60 -26.64
C THR A 201 -0.07 7.62 -27.82
N GLU A 202 0.73 6.53 -27.72
CA GLU A 202 0.79 5.48 -28.75
C GLU A 202 -0.54 4.74 -28.95
N LEU A 203 -1.34 4.61 -27.89
CA LEU A 203 -2.67 3.98 -27.94
C LEU A 203 -3.78 4.97 -28.37
N GLY A 204 -3.48 6.26 -28.50
CA GLY A 204 -4.43 7.27 -28.92
C GLY A 204 -5.48 7.61 -27.86
N VAL A 205 -5.14 7.50 -26.57
CA VAL A 205 -6.06 7.71 -25.44
C VAL A 205 -5.54 8.74 -24.44
#